data_a3c918e8c5e4c3903069ab5d1b6cfe0b
#
_entry.id   a3c918e8c5e4c3903069ab5d1b6cfe0b
#
_cell.length_a   1.000
_cell.length_b   1.000
_cell.length_c   1.000
_cell.angle_alpha   90.00
_cell.angle_beta   90.00
_cell.angle_gamma   90.00
#
_symmetry.space_group_name_H-M   'P 1'
#
loop_
_entity.id
_entity.type
_entity.pdbx_description
1 polymer ?
#
loop_
_entity_poly.entity_id
_entity_poly.type
_entity_poly.pdbx_seq_one_letter_code
_entity_poly.pdbx_strand_id
1 'polypeptide(L)'
;MIRVKLYEADDKMIDIISDNYSMLQGLSAFGIRLGFGDKTVSEVCSSQDVDCHTFLTVVNFLINGYAPKGTDERISVKTLLTYLQASHRYFLDFQLPSIRRKLEESLSKGDELAILILRLYDEYARDVHMHMKYEEQTLFPYVKALLANEQKQHVFGKPDEPWRENKGKANFNVEIFSKNHGSTTSKLQELKHIIIKYLPQDGLSNNQLTATLFDIYNIEEWLNNHSQVEDVIFVPAIRLLEQQIKAQDASSRISQIINNAESREAISDREREIIVCLVQGLSNKEIADRLCISIHTVIAHRRNIARKLQIHSLAGLTLYAIANNLIDRSIIFG
;
A
#
# COMPACT_ATOMS: atom_id res chain seq x y z
N MET A 1 -19.47 7.83 -30.09
CA MET A 1 -18.91 8.22 -28.78
C MET A 1 -19.52 7.32 -27.72
N ILE A 2 -18.75 6.42 -27.16
CA ILE A 2 -19.18 5.64 -25.99
C ILE A 2 -19.22 6.63 -24.83
N ARG A 3 -20.42 6.89 -24.28
CA ARG A 3 -20.53 7.71 -23.07
C ARG A 3 -19.93 6.90 -21.94
N VAL A 4 -18.79 7.34 -21.41
CA VAL A 4 -18.21 6.81 -20.18
C VAL A 4 -19.17 7.17 -19.05
N LYS A 5 -19.83 6.18 -18.45
CA LYS A 5 -20.70 6.37 -17.28
C LYS A 5 -19.82 6.20 -16.04
N LEU A 6 -19.63 7.28 -15.30
CA LEU A 6 -19.03 7.22 -13.97
C LEU A 6 -20.13 7.06 -12.92
N TYR A 7 -19.97 6.06 -12.05
CA TYR A 7 -20.90 5.82 -10.95
C TYR A 7 -20.55 6.73 -9.77
N GLU A 8 -21.60 7.23 -9.13
CA GLU A 8 -21.53 8.15 -7.99
C GLU A 8 -22.20 7.53 -6.74
N ALA A 9 -22.04 8.18 -5.60
CA ALA A 9 -22.51 7.68 -4.31
C ALA A 9 -24.05 7.54 -4.23
N ASP A 10 -24.77 8.38 -4.97
CA ASP A 10 -26.24 8.43 -5.01
C ASP A 10 -26.85 7.50 -6.08
N ASP A 11 -26.03 6.91 -6.94
CA ASP A 11 -26.49 5.90 -7.90
C ASP A 11 -26.98 4.65 -7.16
N LYS A 12 -27.90 3.92 -7.76
CA LYS A 12 -28.35 2.65 -7.21
C LYS A 12 -27.29 1.56 -7.39
N MET A 13 -27.01 0.81 -6.34
CA MET A 13 -26.05 -0.29 -6.41
C MET A 13 -26.41 -1.33 -7.47
N ILE A 14 -27.71 -1.57 -7.69
CA ILE A 14 -28.20 -2.53 -8.71
C ILE A 14 -27.81 -2.10 -10.13
N ASP A 15 -27.71 -0.80 -10.42
CA ASP A 15 -27.40 -0.31 -11.76
C ASP A 15 -25.97 -0.66 -12.16
N ILE A 16 -25.03 -0.64 -11.21
CA ILE A 16 -23.65 -1.07 -11.44
C ILE A 16 -23.60 -2.51 -11.98
N ILE A 17 -24.38 -3.41 -11.37
CA ILE A 17 -24.43 -4.83 -11.76
C ILE A 17 -25.19 -5.01 -13.06
N SER A 18 -26.32 -4.30 -13.23
CA SER A 18 -27.17 -4.41 -14.43
C SER A 18 -26.45 -3.94 -15.68
N ASP A 19 -25.66 -2.89 -15.55
CA ASP A 19 -24.84 -2.36 -16.64
C ASP A 19 -23.57 -3.22 -16.87
N ASN A 20 -23.02 -3.81 -15.79
CA ASN A 20 -21.75 -4.57 -15.81
C ASN A 20 -21.83 -5.78 -14.87
N TYR A 21 -22.36 -6.88 -15.35
CA TYR A 21 -22.54 -8.10 -14.54
C TYR A 21 -21.23 -8.67 -13.96
N SER A 22 -20.08 -8.40 -14.60
CA SER A 22 -18.76 -8.76 -14.08
C SER A 22 -18.49 -8.14 -12.71
N MET A 23 -19.11 -7.02 -12.36
CA MET A 23 -18.97 -6.37 -11.05
C MET A 23 -19.57 -7.16 -9.88
N LEU A 24 -20.35 -8.22 -10.13
CA LEU A 24 -20.77 -9.17 -9.08
C LEU A 24 -19.56 -9.70 -8.29
N GLN A 25 -18.49 -10.02 -8.98
CA GLN A 25 -17.26 -10.50 -8.35
C GLN A 25 -16.54 -9.37 -7.61
N GLY A 26 -16.53 -8.16 -8.17
CA GLY A 26 -16.00 -6.97 -7.50
C GLY A 26 -16.72 -6.68 -6.18
N LEU A 27 -18.05 -6.73 -6.16
CA LEU A 27 -18.83 -6.58 -4.94
C LEU A 27 -18.45 -7.64 -3.89
N SER A 28 -18.35 -8.91 -4.33
CA SER A 28 -17.95 -10.01 -3.45
C SER A 28 -16.56 -9.79 -2.84
N ALA A 29 -15.60 -9.27 -3.62
CA ALA A 29 -14.25 -8.96 -3.16
C ALA A 29 -14.24 -7.82 -2.13
N PHE A 30 -15.14 -6.83 -2.26
CA PHE A 30 -15.36 -5.82 -1.21
C PHE A 30 -16.15 -6.34 0.00
N GLY A 31 -16.60 -7.59 0.00
CA GLY A 31 -17.42 -8.18 1.06
C GLY A 31 -18.88 -7.72 1.02
N ILE A 32 -19.31 -7.09 -0.06
CA ILE A 32 -20.70 -6.63 -0.25
C ILE A 32 -21.60 -7.81 -0.55
N ARG A 33 -22.54 -8.06 0.36
CA ARG A 33 -23.54 -9.13 0.23
C ARG A 33 -24.70 -8.67 -0.64
N LEU A 34 -25.20 -9.58 -1.46
CA LEU A 34 -26.40 -9.37 -2.26
C LEU A 34 -27.66 -9.23 -1.36
N GLY A 35 -28.75 -8.75 -1.95
CA GLY A 35 -30.00 -8.53 -1.21
C GLY A 35 -30.12 -7.12 -0.65
N PHE A 36 -29.42 -6.16 -1.20
CA PHE A 36 -29.44 -4.75 -0.79
C PHE A 36 -30.65 -3.94 -1.30
N GLY A 37 -31.51 -4.54 -2.15
CA GLY A 37 -32.69 -3.89 -2.70
C GLY A 37 -32.36 -2.69 -3.59
N ASP A 38 -33.16 -1.63 -3.48
CA ASP A 38 -33.02 -0.37 -4.24
C ASP A 38 -32.10 0.66 -3.59
N LYS A 39 -31.23 0.24 -2.68
CA LYS A 39 -30.31 1.13 -1.96
C LYS A 39 -29.30 1.75 -2.88
N THR A 40 -28.88 2.98 -2.53
CA THR A 40 -27.78 3.67 -3.19
C THR A 40 -26.42 3.02 -2.86
N VAL A 41 -25.39 3.34 -3.63
CA VAL A 41 -24.02 2.88 -3.39
C VAL A 41 -23.55 3.28 -2.00
N SER A 42 -23.79 4.54 -1.60
CA SER A 42 -23.41 5.04 -0.27
C SER A 42 -24.10 4.31 0.87
N GLU A 43 -25.42 4.02 0.73
CA GLU A 43 -26.18 3.28 1.74
C GLU A 43 -25.69 1.83 1.88
N VAL A 44 -25.39 1.16 0.76
CA VAL A 44 -24.86 -0.21 0.79
C VAL A 44 -23.48 -0.24 1.41
N CYS A 45 -22.57 0.63 0.97
CA CYS A 45 -21.21 0.72 1.51
C CYS A 45 -21.24 0.98 3.02
N SER A 46 -22.03 1.97 3.47
CA SER A 46 -22.17 2.30 4.89
C SER A 46 -22.71 1.14 5.72
N SER A 47 -23.70 0.41 5.19
CA SER A 47 -24.30 -0.73 5.91
C SER A 47 -23.38 -1.94 6.05
N GLN A 48 -22.29 -2.00 5.29
CA GLN A 48 -21.36 -3.13 5.24
C GLN A 48 -19.90 -2.77 5.56
N ASP A 49 -19.68 -1.58 6.16
CA ASP A 49 -18.36 -1.07 6.59
C ASP A 49 -17.33 -1.01 5.43
N VAL A 50 -17.79 -0.61 4.25
CA VAL A 50 -16.96 -0.41 3.07
C VAL A 50 -16.79 1.09 2.83
N ASP A 51 -15.56 1.54 2.60
CA ASP A 51 -15.29 2.92 2.21
C ASP A 51 -15.85 3.20 0.81
N CYS A 52 -16.89 4.05 0.73
CA CYS A 52 -17.63 4.32 -0.49
C CYS A 52 -16.77 4.97 -1.57
N HIS A 53 -15.86 5.87 -1.19
CA HIS A 53 -14.98 6.55 -2.13
C HIS A 53 -14.01 5.55 -2.78
N THR A 54 -13.39 4.70 -1.98
CA THR A 54 -12.48 3.65 -2.46
C THR A 54 -13.21 2.64 -3.35
N PHE A 55 -14.41 2.21 -2.93
CA PHE A 55 -15.26 1.33 -3.73
C PHE A 55 -15.54 1.91 -5.12
N LEU A 56 -16.03 3.16 -5.18
CA LEU A 56 -16.35 3.84 -6.45
C LEU A 56 -15.10 4.07 -7.30
N THR A 57 -13.96 4.37 -6.69
CA THR A 57 -12.69 4.52 -7.41
C THR A 57 -12.32 3.22 -8.13
N VAL A 58 -12.37 2.08 -7.44
CA VAL A 58 -12.06 0.77 -8.02
C VAL A 58 -13.09 0.38 -9.09
N VAL A 59 -14.39 0.53 -8.81
CA VAL A 59 -15.45 0.21 -9.76
C VAL A 59 -15.35 1.02 -11.04
N ASN A 60 -15.20 2.33 -10.94
CA ASN A 60 -15.05 3.20 -12.11
C ASN A 60 -13.77 2.91 -12.88
N PHE A 61 -12.70 2.54 -12.18
CA PHE A 61 -11.46 2.10 -12.83
C PHE A 61 -11.66 0.80 -13.61
N LEU A 62 -12.26 -0.21 -13.01
CA LEU A 62 -12.49 -1.51 -13.64
C LEU A 62 -13.44 -1.45 -14.84
N ILE A 63 -14.48 -0.61 -14.76
CA ILE A 63 -15.49 -0.49 -15.83
C ILE A 63 -15.00 0.41 -16.95
N ASN A 64 -14.34 1.51 -16.65
CA ASN A 64 -14.06 2.57 -17.62
C ASN A 64 -12.57 2.77 -17.90
N GLY A 65 -11.66 2.05 -17.21
CA GLY A 65 -10.23 2.33 -17.25
C GLY A 65 -9.87 3.71 -16.67
N TYR A 66 -10.78 4.31 -15.89
CA TYR A 66 -10.58 5.64 -15.33
C TYR A 66 -9.72 5.54 -14.08
N ALA A 67 -8.43 5.80 -14.22
CA ALA A 67 -7.53 5.93 -13.08
C ALA A 67 -7.65 7.33 -12.45
N PRO A 68 -7.66 7.44 -11.11
CA PRO A 68 -7.61 8.74 -10.46
C PRO A 68 -6.34 9.49 -10.89
N LYS A 69 -6.48 10.78 -11.23
CA LYS A 69 -5.33 11.63 -11.57
C LYS A 69 -4.56 11.96 -10.29
N GLY A 70 -3.36 11.40 -10.17
CA GLY A 70 -2.48 11.63 -9.03
C GLY A 70 -2.80 10.75 -7.82
N THR A 71 -2.19 11.07 -6.68
CA THR A 71 -2.44 10.41 -5.39
C THR A 71 -3.72 10.97 -4.77
N ASP A 72 -4.75 10.15 -4.61
CA ASP A 72 -5.98 10.54 -3.90
C ASP A 72 -5.86 10.15 -2.41
N GLU A 73 -5.71 11.16 -1.55
CA GLU A 73 -5.57 10.98 -0.10
C GLU A 73 -6.81 10.38 0.58
N ARG A 74 -7.95 10.35 -0.12
CA ARG A 74 -9.20 9.80 0.39
C ARG A 74 -9.31 8.29 0.22
N ILE A 75 -8.39 7.65 -0.50
CA ILE A 75 -8.40 6.21 -0.73
C ILE A 75 -8.04 5.48 0.56
N SER A 76 -8.93 4.60 1.02
CA SER A 76 -8.70 3.75 2.17
C SER A 76 -7.81 2.55 1.83
N VAL A 77 -6.54 2.62 2.24
CA VAL A 77 -5.60 1.50 2.10
C VAL A 77 -6.11 0.24 2.80
N LYS A 78 -6.81 0.38 3.94
CA LYS A 78 -7.44 -0.73 4.67
C LYS A 78 -8.50 -1.43 3.81
N THR A 79 -9.37 -0.67 3.15
CA THR A 79 -10.45 -1.22 2.29
C THR A 79 -9.84 -1.93 1.08
N LEU A 80 -8.82 -1.35 0.43
CA LEU A 80 -8.12 -2.00 -0.67
C LEU A 80 -7.42 -3.29 -0.25
N LEU A 81 -6.75 -3.30 0.90
CA LEU A 81 -6.12 -4.51 1.43
C LEU A 81 -7.15 -5.63 1.66
N THR A 82 -8.33 -5.29 2.19
CA THR A 82 -9.41 -6.25 2.40
C THR A 82 -9.93 -6.80 1.07
N TYR A 83 -10.12 -5.93 0.08
CA TYR A 83 -10.50 -6.29 -1.29
C TYR A 83 -9.51 -7.26 -1.93
N LEU A 84 -8.21 -6.96 -1.89
CA LEU A 84 -7.18 -7.82 -2.46
C LEU A 84 -7.09 -9.18 -1.75
N GLN A 85 -7.15 -9.20 -0.42
CA GLN A 85 -7.17 -10.44 0.34
C GLN A 85 -8.40 -11.31 0.06
N ALA A 86 -9.55 -10.71 -0.16
CA ALA A 86 -10.76 -11.43 -0.54
C ALA A 86 -10.65 -11.99 -1.96
N SER A 87 -10.05 -11.22 -2.88
CA SER A 87 -9.75 -11.67 -4.25
C SER A 87 -8.81 -12.87 -4.26
N HIS A 88 -7.74 -12.87 -3.46
CA HIS A 88 -6.83 -14.03 -3.33
C HIS A 88 -7.56 -15.28 -2.89
N ARG A 89 -8.36 -15.20 -1.82
CA ARG A 89 -9.16 -16.35 -1.36
C ARG A 89 -10.11 -16.86 -2.43
N TYR A 90 -10.78 -15.96 -3.16
CA TYR A 90 -11.66 -16.35 -4.24
C TYR A 90 -10.92 -17.10 -5.34
N PHE A 91 -9.76 -16.61 -5.78
CA PHE A 91 -8.96 -17.26 -6.82
C PHE A 91 -8.40 -18.60 -6.37
N LEU A 92 -7.72 -18.62 -5.21
CA LEU A 92 -6.96 -19.78 -4.75
C LEU A 92 -7.86 -20.90 -4.21
N ASP A 93 -8.88 -20.54 -3.42
CA ASP A 93 -9.69 -21.52 -2.71
C ASP A 93 -10.92 -21.96 -3.51
N PHE A 94 -11.37 -21.18 -4.49
CA PHE A 94 -12.59 -21.47 -5.23
C PHE A 94 -12.40 -21.55 -6.74
N GLN A 95 -11.93 -20.50 -7.41
CA GLN A 95 -12.01 -20.41 -8.87
C GLN A 95 -11.01 -21.35 -9.55
N LEU A 96 -9.73 -21.31 -9.16
CA LEU A 96 -8.71 -22.19 -9.75
C LEU A 96 -9.04 -23.68 -9.52
N PRO A 97 -9.39 -24.16 -8.33
CA PRO A 97 -9.81 -25.55 -8.13
C PRO A 97 -11.06 -25.93 -8.90
N SER A 98 -12.03 -25.01 -9.03
CA SER A 98 -13.27 -25.25 -9.80
C SER A 98 -13.00 -25.46 -11.27
N ILE A 99 -12.18 -24.57 -11.89
CA ILE A 99 -11.79 -24.71 -13.30
C ILE A 99 -11.01 -26.00 -13.54
N ARG A 100 -10.08 -26.33 -12.64
CA ARG A 100 -9.30 -27.59 -12.71
C ARG A 100 -10.20 -28.83 -12.78
N ARG A 101 -11.19 -28.90 -11.90
CA ARG A 101 -12.17 -29.98 -11.86
C ARG A 101 -13.01 -30.00 -13.14
N LYS A 102 -13.54 -28.88 -13.61
CA LYS A 102 -14.33 -28.78 -14.82
C LYS A 102 -13.55 -29.20 -16.07
N LEU A 103 -12.25 -28.84 -16.15
CA LEU A 103 -11.37 -29.33 -17.22
C LEU A 103 -11.24 -30.84 -17.19
N GLU A 104 -10.99 -31.44 -16.01
CA GLU A 104 -10.86 -32.88 -15.87
C GLU A 104 -12.15 -33.64 -16.24
N GLU A 105 -13.32 -33.09 -15.90
CA GLU A 105 -14.62 -33.65 -16.26
C GLU A 105 -14.97 -33.48 -17.74
N SER A 106 -14.41 -32.47 -18.41
CA SER A 106 -14.70 -32.12 -19.79
C SER A 106 -13.80 -32.82 -20.80
N LEU A 107 -12.69 -33.40 -20.34
CA LEU A 107 -11.69 -34.02 -21.20
C LEU A 107 -11.75 -35.54 -21.15
N SER A 108 -11.40 -36.21 -22.27
CA SER A 108 -11.39 -37.67 -22.35
C SER A 108 -10.29 -38.26 -21.46
N LYS A 109 -10.64 -39.19 -20.59
CA LYS A 109 -9.67 -39.86 -19.71
C LYS A 109 -8.68 -40.69 -20.56
N GLY A 110 -7.40 -40.47 -20.29
CA GLY A 110 -6.32 -41.26 -20.96
C GLY A 110 -5.85 -40.68 -22.30
N ASP A 111 -6.44 -39.58 -22.78
CA ASP A 111 -5.95 -38.87 -23.95
C ASP A 111 -4.68 -38.08 -23.58
N GLU A 112 -3.62 -38.21 -24.38
CA GLU A 112 -2.34 -37.50 -24.18
C GLU A 112 -2.51 -35.99 -24.22
N LEU A 113 -3.42 -35.48 -25.06
CA LEU A 113 -3.72 -34.06 -25.13
C LEU A 113 -4.45 -33.59 -23.89
N ALA A 114 -5.36 -34.37 -23.34
CA ALA A 114 -6.03 -34.08 -22.08
C ALA A 114 -5.01 -33.97 -20.90
N ILE A 115 -4.06 -34.90 -20.86
CA ILE A 115 -2.97 -34.88 -19.86
C ILE A 115 -2.13 -33.62 -19.99
N LEU A 116 -1.78 -33.22 -21.20
CA LEU A 116 -1.01 -32.00 -21.47
C LEU A 116 -1.77 -30.73 -21.02
N ILE A 117 -3.07 -30.62 -21.38
CA ILE A 117 -3.93 -29.50 -21.00
C ILE A 117 -3.99 -29.35 -19.48
N LEU A 118 -4.23 -30.44 -18.76
CA LEU A 118 -4.30 -30.44 -17.29
C LEU A 118 -2.97 -30.04 -16.66
N ARG A 119 -1.85 -30.52 -17.20
CA ARG A 119 -0.52 -30.14 -16.74
C ARG A 119 -0.22 -28.67 -16.93
N LEU A 120 -0.52 -28.10 -18.11
CA LEU A 120 -0.34 -26.66 -18.39
C LEU A 120 -1.20 -25.80 -17.47
N TYR A 121 -2.43 -26.24 -17.19
CA TYR A 121 -3.28 -25.57 -16.23
C TYR A 121 -2.71 -25.61 -14.81
N ASP A 122 -2.23 -26.77 -14.36
CA ASP A 122 -1.63 -26.95 -13.04
C ASP A 122 -0.35 -26.11 -12.87
N GLU A 123 0.44 -25.94 -13.95
CA GLU A 123 1.60 -25.04 -13.96
C GLU A 123 1.18 -23.57 -13.83
N TYR A 124 0.16 -23.16 -14.57
CA TYR A 124 -0.40 -21.81 -14.46
C TYR A 124 -0.97 -21.54 -13.06
N ALA A 125 -1.79 -22.44 -12.54
CA ALA A 125 -2.38 -22.31 -11.20
C ALA A 125 -1.30 -22.21 -10.10
N ARG A 126 -0.19 -22.93 -10.28
CA ARG A 126 0.97 -22.84 -9.35
C ARG A 126 1.63 -21.48 -9.42
N ASP A 127 1.83 -20.89 -10.59
CA ASP A 127 2.43 -19.58 -10.75
C ASP A 127 1.56 -18.50 -10.08
N VAL A 128 0.24 -18.53 -10.29
CA VAL A 128 -0.72 -17.64 -9.62
C VAL A 128 -0.66 -17.81 -8.10
N HIS A 129 -0.64 -19.06 -7.63
CA HIS A 129 -0.54 -19.35 -6.18
C HIS A 129 0.77 -18.79 -5.58
N MET A 130 1.90 -18.98 -6.26
CA MET A 130 3.20 -18.48 -5.78
C MET A 130 3.23 -16.96 -5.72
N HIS A 131 2.66 -16.28 -6.72
CA HIS A 131 2.55 -14.84 -6.76
C HIS A 131 1.72 -14.30 -5.60
N MET A 132 0.48 -14.75 -5.45
CA MET A 132 -0.40 -14.30 -4.37
C MET A 132 0.13 -14.64 -2.97
N LYS A 133 0.77 -15.80 -2.82
CA LYS A 133 1.42 -16.18 -1.56
C LYS A 133 2.60 -15.26 -1.21
N TYR A 134 3.36 -14.82 -2.21
CA TYR A 134 4.42 -13.85 -1.99
C TYR A 134 3.87 -12.53 -1.44
N GLU A 135 2.77 -12.03 -1.99
CA GLU A 135 2.10 -10.80 -1.51
C GLU A 135 1.56 -10.96 -0.10
N GLU A 136 0.91 -12.09 0.19
CA GLU A 136 0.40 -12.40 1.53
C GLU A 136 1.51 -12.50 2.59
N GLN A 137 2.71 -12.91 2.19
CA GLN A 137 3.83 -13.07 3.12
C GLN A 137 4.71 -11.83 3.24
N THR A 138 4.66 -10.91 2.27
CA THR A 138 5.55 -9.74 2.22
C THR A 138 4.80 -8.42 2.21
N LEU A 139 4.00 -8.14 1.18
CA LEU A 139 3.31 -6.87 0.98
C LEU A 139 2.22 -6.63 2.04
N PHE A 140 1.32 -7.60 2.22
CA PHE A 140 0.18 -7.41 3.12
C PHE A 140 0.57 -7.26 4.60
N PRO A 141 1.55 -8.03 5.15
CA PRO A 141 2.07 -7.77 6.49
C PRO A 141 2.73 -6.40 6.63
N TYR A 142 3.45 -5.95 5.61
CA TYR A 142 4.04 -4.62 5.59
C TYR A 142 2.96 -3.52 5.67
N VAL A 143 1.93 -3.61 4.83
CA VAL A 143 0.80 -2.65 4.85
C VAL A 143 0.05 -2.66 6.18
N LYS A 144 -0.19 -3.84 6.76
CA LYS A 144 -0.80 -3.96 8.10
C LYS A 144 0.04 -3.26 9.18
N ALA A 145 1.36 -3.37 9.09
CA ALA A 145 2.26 -2.67 10.01
C ALA A 145 2.20 -1.14 9.85
N LEU A 146 2.12 -0.63 8.60
CA LEU A 146 1.92 0.79 8.33
C LEU A 146 0.61 1.31 8.92
N LEU A 147 -0.51 0.62 8.68
CA LEU A 147 -1.83 0.99 9.22
C LEU A 147 -1.86 0.95 10.75
N ALA A 148 -1.19 -0.02 11.37
CA ALA A 148 -1.09 -0.10 12.84
C ALA A 148 -0.25 1.04 13.42
N ASN A 149 0.76 1.53 12.70
CA ASN A 149 1.58 2.67 13.11
C ASN A 149 0.80 3.99 12.99
N GLU A 150 0.05 4.18 11.92
CA GLU A 150 -0.86 5.30 11.75
C GLU A 150 -1.85 5.41 12.93
N GLN A 151 -2.50 4.30 13.31
CA GLN A 151 -3.46 4.29 14.42
C GLN A 151 -2.83 4.58 15.78
N LYS A 152 -1.59 4.12 16.05
CA LYS A 152 -0.88 4.40 17.31
C LYS A 152 -0.50 5.87 17.44
N GLN A 153 -0.16 6.54 16.35
CA GLN A 153 0.18 7.97 16.37
C GLN A 153 -1.04 8.86 16.67
N HIS A 154 -2.25 8.43 16.28
CA HIS A 154 -3.49 9.14 16.64
C HIS A 154 -3.91 8.99 18.11
N VAL A 155 -3.41 7.98 18.82
CA VAL A 155 -3.87 7.65 20.17
C VAL A 155 -2.91 8.03 21.29
N PHE A 156 -1.57 7.98 21.13
CA PHE A 156 -0.61 8.41 22.18
C PHE A 156 0.81 8.63 21.65
N GLY A 157 1.41 9.75 22.04
CA GLY A 157 2.79 10.12 21.72
C GLY A 157 3.84 9.37 22.54
N LYS A 158 4.12 8.13 22.21
CA LYS A 158 5.41 7.45 22.40
C LYS A 158 5.51 6.28 21.45
N PRO A 159 6.49 6.24 20.55
CA PRO A 159 6.74 5.05 19.74
C PRO A 159 7.63 4.08 20.53
N ASP A 160 7.07 3.03 21.10
CA ASP A 160 7.81 1.79 21.28
C ASP A 160 7.90 1.15 19.90
N GLU A 161 9.12 1.11 19.35
CA GLU A 161 9.42 0.78 17.94
C GLU A 161 9.54 -0.72 17.70
N PRO A 162 8.46 -1.48 17.34
CA PRO A 162 8.62 -2.89 16.96
C PRO A 162 9.24 -3.11 15.59
N TRP A 163 9.28 -2.08 14.71
CA TRP A 163 9.81 -2.19 13.35
C TRP A 163 11.31 -1.97 13.24
N ARG A 164 11.96 -1.37 14.25
CA ARG A 164 13.42 -1.23 14.31
C ARG A 164 14.14 -2.51 14.72
N GLU A 165 13.48 -3.45 15.37
CA GLU A 165 14.12 -4.70 15.80
C GLU A 165 14.22 -5.78 14.72
N ASN A 166 13.53 -5.65 13.58
CA ASN A 166 13.66 -6.61 12.46
C ASN A 166 14.84 -6.24 11.52
N LYS A 167 16.04 -6.07 12.05
CA LYS A 167 17.28 -5.88 11.27
C LYS A 167 17.68 -7.09 10.40
N GLY A 168 16.86 -8.13 10.30
CA GLY A 168 17.14 -9.37 9.57
C GLY A 168 16.23 -9.69 8.39
N LYS A 169 15.12 -8.94 8.15
CA LYS A 169 14.32 -9.10 6.93
C LYS A 169 14.61 -7.92 6.02
N ALA A 170 15.06 -8.23 4.79
CA ALA A 170 15.35 -7.28 3.74
C ALA A 170 14.30 -6.15 3.72
N ASN A 171 14.75 -4.90 3.62
CA ASN A 171 13.90 -3.73 3.47
C ASN A 171 12.92 -4.00 2.34
N PHE A 172 11.66 -4.32 2.68
CA PHE A 172 10.61 -4.41 1.68
C PHE A 172 10.48 -3.01 1.06
N ASN A 173 10.61 -2.93 -0.25
CA ASN A 173 10.48 -1.68 -0.98
C ASN A 173 9.34 -1.87 -1.98
N VAL A 174 8.29 -1.09 -1.81
CA VAL A 174 7.11 -1.07 -2.70
C VAL A 174 7.51 -0.81 -4.16
N GLU A 175 8.60 -0.07 -4.41
CA GLU A 175 9.10 0.17 -5.77
C GLU A 175 9.70 -1.09 -6.42
N ILE A 176 10.35 -1.95 -5.62
CA ILE A 176 10.89 -3.23 -6.10
C ILE A 176 9.75 -4.21 -6.38
N PHE A 177 8.70 -4.19 -5.54
CA PHE A 177 7.50 -4.98 -5.73
C PHE A 177 6.83 -4.67 -7.07
N SER A 178 6.52 -3.40 -7.34
CA SER A 178 5.87 -2.94 -8.58
C SER A 178 6.65 -3.30 -9.87
N LYS A 179 7.98 -3.44 -9.81
CA LYS A 179 8.81 -3.81 -10.98
C LYS A 179 8.80 -5.32 -11.28
N ASN A 180 8.45 -6.14 -10.31
CA ASN A 180 8.52 -7.60 -10.42
C ASN A 180 7.16 -8.26 -10.75
N HIS A 181 6.10 -7.47 -10.99
CA HIS A 181 4.82 -7.96 -11.49
C HIS A 181 4.99 -8.48 -12.93
N GLY A 182 5.56 -9.68 -13.06
CA GLY A 182 5.66 -10.39 -14.34
C GLY A 182 4.32 -10.99 -14.73
N SER A 183 3.91 -10.82 -16.00
CA SER A 183 2.64 -11.34 -16.49
C SER A 183 2.64 -12.89 -16.50
N THR A 184 1.77 -13.47 -15.70
CA THR A 184 1.42 -14.91 -15.72
C THR A 184 0.54 -15.29 -16.91
N THR A 185 0.22 -14.35 -17.81
CA THR A 185 -0.78 -14.48 -18.88
C THR A 185 -0.36 -15.38 -20.03
N SER A 186 0.93 -15.53 -20.34
CA SER A 186 1.39 -16.28 -21.51
C SER A 186 1.00 -17.76 -21.51
N LYS A 187 1.10 -18.44 -20.35
CA LYS A 187 0.74 -19.85 -20.21
C LYS A 187 -0.75 -20.10 -20.40
N LEU A 188 -1.58 -19.20 -19.87
CA LEU A 188 -3.03 -19.33 -20.02
C LEU A 188 -3.50 -19.08 -21.46
N GLN A 189 -2.84 -18.16 -22.17
CA GLN A 189 -3.07 -17.96 -23.60
C GLN A 189 -2.69 -19.19 -24.41
N GLU A 190 -1.55 -19.81 -24.13
CA GLU A 190 -1.11 -21.04 -24.75
C GLU A 190 -2.12 -22.18 -24.52
N LEU A 191 -2.56 -22.37 -23.27
CA LEU A 191 -3.59 -23.32 -22.88
C LEU A 191 -4.89 -23.15 -23.73
N LYS A 192 -5.41 -21.91 -23.79
CA LYS A 192 -6.60 -21.58 -24.57
C LYS A 192 -6.43 -21.91 -26.04
N HIS A 193 -5.28 -21.58 -26.62
CA HIS A 193 -4.98 -21.89 -28.03
C HIS A 193 -4.91 -23.39 -28.27
N ILE A 194 -4.35 -24.19 -27.37
CA ILE A 194 -4.31 -25.65 -27.49
C ILE A 194 -5.73 -26.21 -27.45
N ILE A 195 -6.54 -25.80 -26.49
CA ILE A 195 -7.94 -26.28 -26.39
C ILE A 195 -8.74 -25.92 -27.64
N ILE A 196 -8.65 -24.68 -28.13
CA ILE A 196 -9.46 -24.23 -29.28
C ILE A 196 -9.01 -24.84 -30.59
N LYS A 197 -7.70 -25.05 -30.80
CA LYS A 197 -7.16 -25.44 -32.10
C LYS A 197 -7.00 -26.96 -32.31
N TYR A 198 -6.70 -27.69 -31.23
CA TYR A 198 -6.18 -29.04 -31.35
C TYR A 198 -7.04 -30.12 -30.70
N LEU A 199 -8.10 -29.75 -29.96
CA LEU A 199 -9.01 -30.77 -29.45
C LEU A 199 -9.72 -31.50 -30.60
N PRO A 200 -9.79 -32.85 -30.54
CA PRO A 200 -10.50 -33.65 -31.55
C PRO A 200 -11.97 -33.23 -31.65
N GLN A 201 -12.46 -33.16 -32.89
CA GLN A 201 -13.86 -32.78 -33.19
C GLN A 201 -14.84 -33.98 -33.09
N ASP A 202 -14.43 -35.05 -32.45
CA ASP A 202 -15.17 -36.31 -32.41
C ASP A 202 -16.45 -36.24 -31.57
N GLY A 203 -17.47 -35.73 -32.16
CA GLY A 203 -18.86 -36.20 -32.06
C GLY A 203 -19.69 -35.80 -30.84
N LEU A 204 -19.21 -35.15 -29.85
CA LEU A 204 -20.05 -34.66 -28.75
C LEU A 204 -19.95 -33.14 -28.62
N SER A 205 -21.11 -32.48 -28.68
CA SER A 205 -21.24 -31.07 -28.33
C SER A 205 -20.63 -30.86 -26.94
N ASN A 206 -19.43 -30.30 -26.86
CA ASN A 206 -18.71 -30.16 -25.60
C ASN A 206 -19.11 -28.87 -24.90
N ASN A 207 -20.42 -28.76 -24.55
CA ASN A 207 -20.97 -27.61 -23.84
C ASN A 207 -20.25 -27.36 -22.51
N GLN A 208 -19.82 -28.45 -21.85
CA GLN A 208 -19.08 -28.34 -20.58
C GLN A 208 -17.70 -27.74 -20.78
N LEU A 209 -16.99 -28.13 -21.84
CA LEU A 209 -15.70 -27.53 -22.18
C LEU A 209 -15.85 -26.07 -22.61
N THR A 210 -16.89 -25.75 -23.40
CA THR A 210 -17.19 -24.36 -23.75
C THR A 210 -17.45 -23.52 -22.53
N ALA A 211 -18.25 -24.00 -21.55
CA ALA A 211 -18.48 -23.31 -20.29
C ALA A 211 -17.19 -23.14 -19.47
N THR A 212 -16.33 -24.18 -19.47
CA THR A 212 -15.03 -24.12 -18.79
C THR A 212 -14.09 -23.09 -19.45
N LEU A 213 -14.11 -22.98 -20.76
CA LEU A 213 -13.38 -21.93 -21.48
C LEU A 213 -13.86 -20.51 -21.10
N PHE A 214 -15.17 -20.32 -20.95
CA PHE A 214 -15.70 -19.05 -20.40
C PHE A 214 -15.15 -18.74 -19.03
N ASP A 215 -15.08 -19.72 -18.14
CA ASP A 215 -14.48 -19.53 -16.82
C ASP A 215 -13.00 -19.18 -16.90
N ILE A 216 -12.25 -19.80 -17.84
CA ILE A 216 -10.83 -19.50 -18.08
C ILE A 216 -10.64 -18.07 -18.60
N TYR A 217 -11.48 -17.59 -19.52
CA TYR A 217 -11.44 -16.20 -19.98
C TYR A 217 -11.78 -15.22 -18.86
N ASN A 218 -12.81 -15.53 -18.06
CA ASN A 218 -13.23 -14.70 -16.94
C ASN A 218 -12.14 -14.61 -15.86
N ILE A 219 -11.48 -15.70 -15.49
CA ILE A 219 -10.42 -15.66 -14.49
C ILE A 219 -9.21 -14.86 -14.98
N GLU A 220 -8.85 -14.95 -16.26
CA GLU A 220 -7.78 -14.15 -16.85
C GLU A 220 -8.08 -12.65 -16.76
N GLU A 221 -9.30 -12.25 -17.15
CA GLU A 221 -9.74 -10.86 -17.07
C GLU A 221 -9.67 -10.35 -15.61
N TRP A 222 -10.18 -11.15 -14.66
CA TRP A 222 -10.18 -10.77 -13.25
C TRP A 222 -8.79 -10.73 -12.63
N LEU A 223 -7.89 -11.62 -13.00
CA LEU A 223 -6.49 -11.55 -12.54
C LEU A 223 -5.77 -10.32 -13.11
N ASN A 224 -6.04 -9.98 -14.39
CA ASN A 224 -5.56 -8.74 -14.97
C ASN A 224 -6.09 -7.51 -14.21
N ASN A 225 -7.39 -7.48 -13.93
CA ASN A 225 -8.03 -6.41 -13.18
C ASN A 225 -7.46 -6.29 -11.76
N HIS A 226 -7.21 -7.42 -11.09
CA HIS A 226 -6.57 -7.48 -9.79
C HIS A 226 -5.18 -6.82 -9.81
N SER A 227 -4.30 -7.24 -10.73
CA SER A 227 -2.97 -6.65 -10.88
C SER A 227 -3.02 -5.16 -11.25
N GLN A 228 -3.99 -4.74 -12.07
CA GLN A 228 -4.16 -3.32 -12.40
C GLN A 228 -4.60 -2.49 -11.19
N VAL A 229 -5.52 -3.00 -10.35
CA VAL A 229 -5.91 -2.32 -9.11
C VAL A 229 -4.71 -2.18 -8.16
N GLU A 230 -3.87 -3.20 -8.08
CA GLU A 230 -2.64 -3.14 -7.28
C GLU A 230 -1.68 -2.08 -7.79
N ASP A 231 -1.35 -2.11 -9.08
CA ASP A 231 -0.34 -1.22 -9.65
C ASP A 231 -0.80 0.24 -9.72
N VAL A 232 -2.07 0.48 -10.07
CA VAL A 232 -2.60 1.81 -10.38
C VAL A 232 -3.22 2.50 -9.16
N ILE A 233 -3.77 1.73 -8.20
CA ILE A 233 -4.49 2.29 -7.06
C ILE A 233 -3.80 1.96 -5.74
N PHE A 234 -3.52 0.68 -5.47
CA PHE A 234 -3.04 0.24 -4.16
C PHE A 234 -1.59 0.67 -3.87
N VAL A 235 -0.67 0.42 -4.79
CA VAL A 235 0.74 0.82 -4.64
C VAL A 235 0.91 2.34 -4.48
N PRO A 236 0.25 3.21 -5.30
CA PRO A 236 0.26 4.64 -5.06
C PRO A 236 -0.32 5.07 -3.71
N ALA A 237 -1.42 4.44 -3.27
CA ALA A 237 -2.02 4.72 -1.96
C ALA A 237 -1.07 4.35 -0.80
N ILE A 238 -0.36 3.23 -0.89
CA ILE A 238 0.67 2.85 0.10
C ILE A 238 1.79 3.89 0.15
N ARG A 239 2.30 4.33 -1.00
CA ARG A 239 3.36 5.36 -1.06
C ARG A 239 2.93 6.67 -0.39
N LEU A 240 1.69 7.07 -0.61
CA LEU A 240 1.14 8.25 0.02
C LEU A 240 1.06 8.08 1.55
N LEU A 241 0.56 6.94 2.02
CA LEU A 241 0.50 6.61 3.44
C LEU A 241 1.90 6.63 4.08
N GLU A 242 2.92 6.07 3.41
CA GLU A 242 4.32 6.13 3.87
C GLU A 242 4.82 7.58 4.01
N GLN A 243 4.50 8.44 3.05
CA GLN A 243 4.89 9.86 3.08
C GLN A 243 4.20 10.60 4.22
N GLN A 244 2.92 10.36 4.44
CA GLN A 244 2.15 10.95 5.53
C GLN A 244 2.71 10.53 6.90
N ILE A 245 3.01 9.25 7.12
CA ILE A 245 3.64 8.75 8.34
C ILE A 245 5.01 9.42 8.58
N LYS A 246 5.86 9.51 7.56
CA LYS A 246 7.17 10.16 7.66
C LYS A 246 7.05 11.66 7.99
N ALA A 247 6.10 12.36 7.40
CA ALA A 247 5.86 13.78 7.66
C ALA A 247 5.34 14.01 9.09
N GLN A 248 4.44 13.15 9.59
CA GLN A 248 3.94 13.21 10.95
C GLN A 248 5.03 12.91 11.99
N ASP A 249 5.89 11.91 11.75
CA ASP A 249 7.04 11.60 12.60
C ASP A 249 7.99 12.80 12.70
N ALA A 250 8.29 13.45 11.58
CA ALA A 250 9.12 14.66 11.56
C ALA A 250 8.49 15.79 12.35
N SER A 251 7.19 16.05 12.19
CA SER A 251 6.44 17.07 12.93
C SER A 251 6.40 16.78 14.43
N SER A 252 6.17 15.53 14.82
CA SER A 252 6.15 15.10 16.22
C SER A 252 7.50 15.29 16.90
N ARG A 253 8.61 14.98 16.20
CA ARG A 253 9.96 15.22 16.70
C ARG A 253 10.25 16.71 16.91
N ILE A 254 9.83 17.57 15.97
CA ILE A 254 9.96 19.02 16.09
C ILE A 254 9.16 19.53 17.28
N SER A 255 7.91 19.10 17.45
CA SER A 255 7.06 19.48 18.59
C SER A 255 7.64 19.02 19.93
N GLN A 256 8.22 17.83 20.01
CA GLN A 256 8.92 17.36 21.22
C GLN A 256 10.15 18.19 21.55
N ILE A 257 10.91 18.62 20.53
CA ILE A 257 12.07 19.51 20.71
C ILE A 257 11.61 20.86 21.26
N ILE A 258 10.53 21.44 20.73
CA ILE A 258 9.97 22.71 21.17
C ILE A 258 9.42 22.60 22.60
N ASN A 259 8.60 21.60 22.92
CA ASN A 259 8.02 21.40 24.25
C ASN A 259 9.09 21.08 25.31
N ASN A 260 10.14 20.36 24.95
CA ASN A 260 11.29 20.13 25.82
C ASN A 260 12.11 21.40 26.06
N ALA A 261 12.05 22.39 25.17
CA ALA A 261 12.67 23.69 25.36
C ALA A 261 11.88 24.57 26.35
N GLU A 262 10.55 24.46 26.36
CA GLU A 262 9.68 25.25 27.24
C GLU A 262 9.60 24.71 28.68
N SER A 263 9.83 23.41 28.90
CA SER A 263 9.63 22.74 30.21
C SER A 263 10.89 22.61 31.08
N ARG A 264 12.05 23.14 30.66
CA ARG A 264 13.33 22.94 31.35
C ARG A 264 13.93 24.23 31.88
N GLU A 265 14.84 24.09 32.89
CA GLU A 265 15.68 25.19 33.43
C GLU A 265 16.12 26.09 32.26
N ALA A 266 15.77 27.35 32.31
CA ALA A 266 16.02 28.31 31.25
C ALA A 266 17.51 28.26 30.83
N ILE A 267 17.73 28.19 29.52
CA ILE A 267 19.10 28.33 28.98
C ILE A 267 19.63 29.69 29.33
N SER A 268 20.77 29.74 29.99
CA SER A 268 21.42 30.99 30.37
C SER A 268 21.91 31.73 29.13
N ASP A 269 22.09 33.06 29.26
CA ASP A 269 22.61 33.88 28.16
C ASP A 269 23.93 33.32 27.60
N ARG A 270 24.78 32.84 28.51
CA ARG A 270 26.06 32.22 28.14
C ARG A 270 25.91 30.91 27.33
N GLU A 271 24.94 30.10 27.73
CA GLU A 271 24.61 28.89 26.98
C GLU A 271 24.01 29.21 25.61
N ARG A 272 23.23 30.29 25.47
CA ARG A 272 22.71 30.79 24.18
C ARG A 272 23.85 31.19 23.23
N GLU A 273 24.84 31.98 23.73
CA GLU A 273 26.01 32.38 22.95
C GLU A 273 26.78 31.16 22.42
N ILE A 274 26.95 30.13 23.25
CA ILE A 274 27.62 28.89 22.86
C ILE A 274 26.82 28.11 21.84
N ILE A 275 25.49 28.03 21.96
CA ILE A 275 24.61 27.42 20.96
C ILE A 275 24.79 28.10 19.61
N VAL A 276 24.75 29.42 19.55
CA VAL A 276 24.97 30.20 18.32
C VAL A 276 26.31 29.89 17.68
N CYS A 277 27.40 29.88 18.47
CA CYS A 277 28.72 29.51 17.98
C CYS A 277 28.81 28.08 17.42
N LEU A 278 28.19 27.11 18.11
CA LEU A 278 28.14 25.71 17.67
C LEU A 278 27.42 25.54 16.34
N VAL A 279 26.30 26.23 16.18
CA VAL A 279 25.48 26.18 14.95
C VAL A 279 26.21 26.86 13.77
N GLN A 280 27.08 27.83 14.06
CA GLN A 280 27.98 28.45 13.09
C GLN A 280 29.18 27.55 12.72
N GLY A 281 29.30 26.36 13.34
CA GLY A 281 30.34 25.39 13.03
C GLY A 281 31.67 25.62 13.73
N LEU A 282 31.74 26.53 14.75
CA LEU A 282 32.97 26.80 15.46
C LEU A 282 33.41 25.62 16.35
N SER A 283 34.69 25.32 16.35
CA SER A 283 35.33 24.36 17.26
C SER A 283 35.35 24.88 18.72
N ASN A 284 35.54 23.97 19.68
CA ASN A 284 35.62 24.37 21.10
C ASN A 284 36.71 25.40 21.39
N LYS A 285 37.83 25.38 20.62
CA LYS A 285 38.92 26.34 20.74
C LYS A 285 38.49 27.72 20.25
N GLU A 286 37.88 27.77 19.06
CA GLU A 286 37.38 29.02 18.48
C GLU A 286 36.27 29.67 19.35
N ILE A 287 35.40 28.85 19.96
CA ILE A 287 34.38 29.29 20.89
C ILE A 287 35.05 29.87 22.15
N ALA A 288 36.06 29.19 22.70
CA ALA A 288 36.80 29.64 23.88
C ALA A 288 37.47 31.01 23.64
N ASP A 289 38.14 31.14 22.49
CA ASP A 289 38.79 32.40 22.07
C ASP A 289 37.77 33.52 21.85
N ARG A 290 36.67 33.24 21.13
CA ARG A 290 35.61 34.22 20.82
C ARG A 290 34.89 34.73 22.07
N LEU A 291 34.64 33.83 23.01
CA LEU A 291 33.87 34.14 24.24
C LEU A 291 34.75 34.45 25.43
N CYS A 292 36.08 34.52 25.27
CA CYS A 292 37.08 34.80 26.31
C CYS A 292 36.94 33.87 27.54
N ILE A 293 36.78 32.57 27.32
CA ILE A 293 36.70 31.54 28.39
C ILE A 293 37.65 30.36 28.10
N SER A 294 37.85 29.48 29.08
CA SER A 294 38.66 28.28 28.84
C SER A 294 37.93 27.24 27.98
N ILE A 295 38.68 26.41 27.26
CA ILE A 295 38.13 25.28 26.50
C ILE A 295 37.35 24.33 27.43
N HIS A 296 37.82 24.12 28.65
CA HIS A 296 37.13 23.31 29.66
C HIS A 296 35.77 23.89 30.04
N THR A 297 35.67 25.22 30.13
CA THR A 297 34.41 25.93 30.36
C THR A 297 33.42 25.75 29.22
N VAL A 298 33.89 25.78 27.95
CA VAL A 298 33.07 25.49 26.78
C VAL A 298 32.52 24.06 26.83
N ILE A 299 33.37 23.07 27.16
CA ILE A 299 32.96 21.67 27.28
C ILE A 299 31.92 21.48 28.40
N ALA A 300 32.09 22.16 29.55
CA ALA A 300 31.11 22.11 30.63
C ALA A 300 29.76 22.69 30.22
N HIS A 301 29.74 23.84 29.55
CA HIS A 301 28.50 24.41 29.00
C HIS A 301 27.83 23.53 27.98
N ARG A 302 28.59 22.90 27.05
CA ARG A 302 28.05 21.95 26.07
C ARG A 302 27.36 20.76 26.75
N ARG A 303 27.94 20.20 27.83
CA ARG A 303 27.31 19.16 28.65
C ARG A 303 26.01 19.64 29.29
N ASN A 304 26.00 20.84 29.85
CA ASN A 304 24.83 21.43 30.48
C ASN A 304 23.72 21.69 29.43
N ILE A 305 24.07 22.22 28.24
CA ILE A 305 23.15 22.41 27.12
C ILE A 305 22.54 21.07 26.70
N ALA A 306 23.37 20.03 26.49
CA ALA A 306 22.91 18.71 26.14
C ALA A 306 21.98 18.10 27.22
N ARG A 307 22.30 18.28 28.50
CA ARG A 307 21.46 17.84 29.64
C ARG A 307 20.16 18.62 29.73
N LYS A 308 20.21 19.94 29.58
CA LYS A 308 19.05 20.83 29.69
C LYS A 308 18.09 20.63 28.52
N LEU A 309 18.59 20.54 27.28
CA LEU A 309 17.80 20.43 26.05
C LEU A 309 17.51 18.99 25.65
N GLN A 310 18.28 18.01 26.18
CA GLN A 310 18.26 16.62 25.73
C GLN A 310 18.54 16.48 24.19
N ILE A 311 19.29 17.42 23.66
CA ILE A 311 19.70 17.47 22.25
C ILE A 311 21.16 17.11 22.17
N HIS A 312 21.50 16.05 21.43
CA HIS A 312 22.85 15.52 21.33
C HIS A 312 23.46 15.68 19.94
N SER A 313 22.71 16.15 18.94
CA SER A 313 23.15 16.37 17.56
C SER A 313 23.24 17.86 17.21
N LEU A 314 24.19 18.20 16.34
CA LEU A 314 24.31 19.57 15.81
C LEU A 314 23.04 19.98 15.06
N ALA A 315 22.47 19.07 14.25
CA ALA A 315 21.21 19.34 13.55
C ALA A 315 20.06 19.66 14.50
N GLY A 316 19.94 18.95 15.63
CA GLY A 316 18.95 19.25 16.65
C GLY A 316 19.18 20.62 17.32
N LEU A 317 20.43 20.99 17.61
CA LEU A 317 20.77 22.31 18.13
C LEU A 317 20.47 23.43 17.12
N THR A 318 20.69 23.19 15.83
CA THR A 318 20.32 24.13 14.77
C THR A 318 18.83 24.39 14.73
N LEU A 319 18.02 23.35 14.78
CA LEU A 319 16.55 23.47 14.84
C LEU A 319 16.09 24.22 16.10
N TYR A 320 16.70 23.93 17.25
CA TYR A 320 16.42 24.64 18.49
C TYR A 320 16.75 26.15 18.38
N ALA A 321 17.92 26.49 17.81
CA ALA A 321 18.36 27.86 17.64
C ALA A 321 17.43 28.65 16.72
N ILE A 322 16.93 28.04 15.63
CA ILE A 322 15.96 28.64 14.71
C ILE A 322 14.62 28.86 15.42
N ALA A 323 14.12 27.83 16.11
CA ALA A 323 12.81 27.86 16.78
C ALA A 323 12.74 28.90 17.90
N ASN A 324 13.88 29.19 18.56
CA ASN A 324 14.00 30.20 19.63
C ASN A 324 14.56 31.53 19.14
N ASN A 325 14.60 31.79 17.82
CA ASN A 325 15.12 33.02 17.23
C ASN A 325 16.54 33.41 17.67
N LEU A 326 17.38 32.43 17.98
CA LEU A 326 18.78 32.66 18.37
C LEU A 326 19.66 32.94 17.13
N ILE A 327 19.25 32.49 15.96
CA ILE A 327 19.92 32.72 14.68
C ILE A 327 18.88 33.01 13.60
N ASP A 328 19.27 33.84 12.62
CA ASP A 328 18.44 34.08 11.43
C ASP A 328 18.58 32.91 10.45
N ARG A 329 17.48 32.56 9.77
CA ARG A 329 17.47 31.49 8.74
C ARG A 329 18.42 31.75 7.58
N SER A 330 18.69 33.02 7.28
CA SER A 330 19.61 33.43 6.22
C SER A 330 21.07 33.03 6.46
N ILE A 331 21.47 32.72 7.69
CA ILE A 331 22.86 32.39 8.07
C ILE A 331 23.21 30.93 7.71
N ILE A 332 22.21 30.06 7.46
CA ILE A 332 22.39 28.62 7.24
C ILE A 332 22.31 28.27 5.73
N PHE A 333 21.65 29.08 4.94
CA PHE A 333 21.37 28.83 3.52
C PHE A 333 21.99 29.87 2.56
N GLY A 334 22.91 30.70 3.08
CA GLY A 334 23.68 31.68 2.32
C GLY A 334 24.97 31.15 1.75
#